data_10ca28885254bf47c3eca53323e0e545
#
_entry.id   10ca28885254bf47c3eca53323e0e545
#
_cell.length_a   1.000
_cell.length_b   1.000
_cell.length_c   1.000
_cell.angle_alpha   90.00
_cell.angle_beta   90.00
_cell.angle_gamma   90.00
#
_symmetry.space_group_name_H-M   'P 1'
#
loop_
_entity.id
_entity.type
_entity.pdbx_description
1 polymer ?
#
loop_
_entity_poly.entity_id
_entity_poly.type
_entity_poly.pdbx_seq_one_letter_code
_entity_poly.pdbx_strand_id
1 'polypeptide(L)'
;NFEDLKGMHDKGCVAFKSFIGPVSPDYSSLNYGQAYEAMQRIKEFGGRAGFHCEDFSMIKWQEARMKKEGRLDWQGFLDSRPVIAEMVATVDMIEIAKATGCKVHICHVSSPDVAQKIKEAQQEGYDITAETCSHYLSLTDKDVIANGPMFKCAPPLRSQEEVDRLWAYVEDGTFSGIASDHSPCSYDEKFKEILGSKIENVFDVWGGISGIQSGFQVAFNEGCTKRGV
;
A
#
# COMPACT_ATOMS: atom_id res chain seq x y z
N ASN A 1 8.39 -17.34 -9.88
CA ASN A 1 8.22 -18.78 -10.04
C ASN A 1 7.69 -19.38 -8.73
N PHE A 2 6.46 -19.92 -8.74
CA PHE A 2 5.80 -20.43 -7.53
C PHE A 2 6.43 -21.73 -7.00
N GLU A 3 7.17 -22.45 -7.82
CA GLU A 3 7.85 -23.70 -7.41
C GLU A 3 9.01 -23.45 -6.47
N ASP A 4 9.59 -22.25 -6.48
CA ASP A 4 10.73 -21.88 -5.64
C ASP A 4 10.32 -21.45 -4.22
N LEU A 5 9.03 -21.16 -3.98
CA LEU A 5 8.54 -20.61 -2.70
C LEU A 5 8.92 -21.46 -1.49
N LYS A 6 8.71 -22.79 -1.59
CA LYS A 6 9.10 -23.70 -0.50
C LYS A 6 10.61 -23.70 -0.27
N GLY A 7 11.41 -23.74 -1.32
CA GLY A 7 12.86 -23.71 -1.20
C GLY A 7 13.38 -22.40 -0.58
N MET A 8 12.71 -21.27 -0.84
CA MET A 8 13.02 -20.00 -0.20
C MET A 8 12.62 -20.02 1.28
N HIS A 9 11.45 -20.57 1.62
CA HIS A 9 11.01 -20.73 3.00
C HIS A 9 12.00 -21.60 3.81
N ASP A 10 12.44 -22.73 3.27
CA ASP A 10 13.39 -23.63 3.91
C ASP A 10 14.76 -22.97 4.17
N LYS A 11 15.06 -21.90 3.45
CA LYS A 11 16.25 -21.04 3.65
C LYS A 11 16.01 -19.84 4.54
N GLY A 12 14.83 -19.73 5.16
CA GLY A 12 14.53 -18.71 6.17
C GLY A 12 13.66 -17.55 5.70
N CYS A 13 13.10 -17.57 4.47
CA CYS A 13 12.10 -16.58 4.08
C CYS A 13 10.80 -16.82 4.88
N VAL A 14 10.38 -15.80 5.64
CA VAL A 14 9.22 -15.90 6.54
C VAL A 14 7.91 -15.47 5.86
N ALA A 15 7.99 -14.67 4.80
CA ALA A 15 6.84 -14.18 4.05
C ALA A 15 7.21 -13.89 2.59
N PHE A 16 6.18 -13.81 1.74
CA PHE A 16 6.32 -13.62 0.31
C PHE A 16 5.45 -12.46 -0.15
N LYS A 17 6.09 -11.33 -0.50
CA LYS A 17 5.41 -10.12 -0.95
C LYS A 17 5.04 -10.20 -2.43
N SER A 18 3.81 -9.81 -2.74
CA SER A 18 3.28 -9.67 -4.10
C SER A 18 2.47 -8.38 -4.25
N PHE A 19 2.10 -8.07 -5.48
CA PHE A 19 1.33 -6.89 -5.82
C PHE A 19 0.05 -7.28 -6.55
N ILE A 20 -1.07 -6.70 -6.15
CA ILE A 20 -2.38 -6.77 -6.84
C ILE A 20 -2.69 -5.43 -7.52
N GLY A 21 -1.68 -4.66 -7.85
CA GLY A 21 -1.82 -3.35 -8.44
C GLY A 21 -0.72 -3.02 -9.42
N PRO A 22 -0.83 -1.91 -10.14
CA PRO A 22 0.23 -1.44 -11.02
C PRO A 22 1.51 -1.16 -10.24
N VAL A 23 2.59 -1.78 -10.69
CA VAL A 23 3.94 -1.61 -10.14
C VAL A 23 4.84 -1.08 -11.25
N SER A 24 6.15 -1.05 -11.01
CA SER A 24 7.12 -0.70 -12.04
C SER A 24 7.15 -1.74 -13.17
N PRO A 25 7.67 -1.40 -14.35
CA PRO A 25 7.81 -2.35 -15.46
C PRO A 25 8.62 -3.61 -15.13
N ASP A 26 9.48 -3.52 -14.10
CA ASP A 26 10.37 -4.62 -13.70
C ASP A 26 9.67 -5.67 -12.82
N TYR A 27 8.49 -5.35 -12.28
CA TYR A 27 7.71 -6.24 -11.44
C TYR A 27 6.31 -6.41 -12.00
N SER A 28 5.91 -7.65 -12.25
CA SER A 28 4.54 -7.97 -12.65
C SER A 28 3.63 -8.11 -11.43
N SER A 29 2.44 -7.51 -11.50
CA SER A 29 1.38 -7.81 -10.53
C SER A 29 0.82 -9.21 -10.79
N LEU A 30 0.33 -9.84 -9.71
CA LEU A 30 -0.43 -11.08 -9.83
C LEU A 30 -1.88 -10.76 -10.21
N ASN A 31 -2.46 -11.60 -11.06
CA ASN A 31 -3.91 -11.67 -11.16
C ASN A 31 -4.48 -12.57 -10.04
N TYR A 32 -5.79 -12.56 -9.84
CA TYR A 32 -6.43 -13.29 -8.76
C TYR A 32 -6.23 -14.80 -8.83
N GLY A 33 -6.16 -15.39 -10.03
CA GLY A 33 -5.84 -16.81 -10.21
C GLY A 33 -4.44 -17.15 -9.75
N GLN A 34 -3.47 -16.31 -10.07
CA GLN A 34 -2.08 -16.45 -9.62
C GLN A 34 -1.95 -16.24 -8.10
N ALA A 35 -2.68 -15.28 -7.53
CA ALA A 35 -2.71 -15.05 -6.09
C ALA A 35 -3.30 -16.26 -5.34
N TYR A 36 -4.39 -16.83 -5.86
CA TYR A 36 -5.01 -18.03 -5.33
C TYR A 36 -4.03 -19.23 -5.34
N GLU A 37 -3.36 -19.50 -6.45
CA GLU A 37 -2.36 -20.57 -6.54
C GLU A 37 -1.18 -20.33 -5.59
N ALA A 38 -0.64 -19.10 -5.54
CA ALA A 38 0.45 -18.75 -4.64
C ALA A 38 0.07 -18.98 -3.17
N MET A 39 -1.13 -18.56 -2.77
CA MET A 39 -1.61 -18.76 -1.39
C MET A 39 -1.80 -20.23 -1.05
N GLN A 40 -2.28 -21.07 -1.97
CA GLN A 40 -2.38 -22.52 -1.74
C GLN A 40 -1.00 -23.12 -1.44
N ARG A 41 0.01 -22.80 -2.25
CA ARG A 41 1.37 -23.29 -2.07
C ARG A 41 2.04 -22.76 -0.80
N ILE A 42 1.86 -21.47 -0.48
CA ILE A 42 2.42 -20.86 0.73
C ILE A 42 1.82 -21.49 1.99
N LYS A 43 0.52 -21.82 1.96
CA LYS A 43 -0.16 -22.49 3.06
C LYS A 43 0.42 -23.87 3.35
N GLU A 44 0.85 -24.63 2.35
CA GLU A 44 1.36 -26.01 2.52
C GLU A 44 2.57 -26.10 3.50
N PHE A 45 3.39 -25.03 3.55
CA PHE A 45 4.53 -24.96 4.47
C PHE A 45 4.35 -23.95 5.61
N GLY A 46 3.11 -23.43 5.79
CA GLY A 46 2.77 -22.54 6.90
C GLY A 46 3.32 -21.12 6.78
N GLY A 47 3.77 -20.70 5.58
CA GLY A 47 4.26 -19.38 5.29
C GLY A 47 3.14 -18.32 5.30
N ARG A 48 3.52 -17.05 5.09
CA ARG A 48 2.60 -15.91 4.99
C ARG A 48 2.74 -15.22 3.64
N ALA A 49 1.61 -14.93 3.00
CA ALA A 49 1.56 -14.11 1.79
C ALA A 49 1.32 -12.66 2.15
N GLY A 50 2.13 -11.74 1.61
CA GLY A 50 1.96 -10.29 1.78
C GLY A 50 1.52 -9.62 0.48
N PHE A 51 0.63 -8.62 0.57
CA PHE A 51 0.09 -7.99 -0.62
C PHE A 51 0.06 -6.46 -0.52
N HIS A 52 0.52 -5.83 -1.61
CA HIS A 52 0.10 -4.49 -1.97
C HIS A 52 -1.26 -4.60 -2.64
N CYS A 53 -2.26 -3.92 -2.10
CA CYS A 53 -3.64 -4.04 -2.55
C CYS A 53 -4.13 -2.74 -3.17
N GLU A 54 -4.07 -2.65 -4.49
CA GLU A 54 -4.77 -1.64 -5.31
C GLU A 54 -5.25 -2.33 -6.60
N ASP A 55 -6.56 -2.34 -6.88
CA ASP A 55 -7.08 -3.06 -8.05
C ASP A 55 -6.46 -2.56 -9.35
N PHE A 56 -5.75 -3.47 -10.05
CA PHE A 56 -4.99 -3.15 -11.25
C PHE A 56 -5.88 -2.58 -12.36
N SER A 57 -7.04 -3.17 -12.58
CA SER A 57 -7.93 -2.79 -13.68
C SER A 57 -8.52 -1.41 -13.45
N MET A 58 -8.92 -1.12 -12.22
CA MET A 58 -9.49 0.15 -11.81
C MET A 58 -8.45 1.28 -11.90
N ILE A 59 -7.25 1.05 -11.37
CA ILE A 59 -6.17 2.04 -11.42
C ILE A 59 -5.78 2.34 -12.88
N LYS A 60 -5.57 1.32 -13.70
CA LYS A 60 -5.20 1.51 -15.12
C LYS A 60 -6.27 2.27 -15.91
N TRP A 61 -7.54 1.97 -15.66
CA TRP A 61 -8.63 2.70 -16.29
C TRP A 61 -8.67 4.16 -15.86
N GLN A 62 -8.57 4.43 -14.57
CA GLN A 62 -8.63 5.79 -14.04
C GLN A 62 -7.42 6.61 -14.46
N GLU A 63 -6.20 6.07 -14.43
CA GLU A 63 -5.02 6.76 -14.95
C GLU A 63 -5.16 7.11 -16.45
N ALA A 64 -5.64 6.17 -17.26
CA ALA A 64 -5.86 6.41 -18.69
C ALA A 64 -6.91 7.52 -18.90
N ARG A 65 -7.97 7.55 -18.08
CA ARG A 65 -8.99 8.60 -18.11
C ARG A 65 -8.41 9.96 -17.76
N MET A 66 -7.65 10.07 -16.65
CA MET A 66 -7.02 11.32 -16.24
C MET A 66 -6.09 11.87 -17.35
N LYS A 67 -5.26 10.99 -17.93
CA LYS A 67 -4.37 11.36 -19.03
C LYS A 67 -5.15 11.85 -20.26
N LYS A 68 -6.23 11.17 -20.63
CA LYS A 68 -7.10 11.57 -21.74
C LYS A 68 -7.78 12.92 -21.51
N GLU A 69 -8.14 13.23 -20.28
CA GLU A 69 -8.77 14.49 -19.86
C GLU A 69 -7.74 15.62 -19.66
N GLY A 70 -6.45 15.36 -19.86
CA GLY A 70 -5.37 16.34 -19.65
C GLY A 70 -5.09 16.67 -18.18
N ARG A 71 -5.59 15.86 -17.26
CA ARG A 71 -5.40 16.01 -15.81
C ARG A 71 -4.10 15.32 -15.38
N LEU A 72 -2.98 15.95 -15.75
CA LEU A 72 -1.63 15.44 -15.49
C LEU A 72 -1.03 16.01 -14.19
N ASP A 73 -1.85 16.57 -13.34
CA ASP A 73 -1.52 17.21 -12.06
C ASP A 73 -1.68 16.26 -10.86
N TRP A 74 -1.31 16.75 -9.68
CA TRP A 74 -1.37 15.98 -8.43
C TRP A 74 -2.81 15.58 -8.07
N GLN A 75 -3.80 16.41 -8.37
CA GLN A 75 -5.19 16.06 -8.15
C GLN A 75 -5.64 14.94 -9.08
N GLY A 76 -5.22 14.96 -10.34
CA GLY A 76 -5.48 13.86 -11.28
C GLY A 76 -4.85 12.54 -10.81
N PHE A 77 -3.65 12.57 -10.22
CA PHE A 77 -3.03 11.40 -9.60
C PHE A 77 -3.87 10.87 -8.43
N LEU A 78 -4.28 11.72 -7.50
CA LEU A 78 -5.12 11.32 -6.36
C LEU A 78 -6.46 10.73 -6.82
N ASP A 79 -7.13 11.37 -7.77
CA ASP A 79 -8.42 10.91 -8.30
C ASP A 79 -8.31 9.60 -9.09
N SER A 80 -7.12 9.27 -9.60
CA SER A 80 -6.88 8.00 -10.29
C SER A 80 -6.78 6.80 -9.34
N ARG A 81 -6.61 7.03 -8.03
CA ARG A 81 -6.39 6.01 -7.01
C ARG A 81 -7.39 6.13 -5.85
N PRO A 82 -8.70 6.00 -6.14
CA PRO A 82 -9.73 6.11 -5.12
C PRO A 82 -9.63 4.97 -4.09
N VAL A 83 -10.12 5.22 -2.88
CA VAL A 83 -10.15 4.22 -1.79
C VAL A 83 -10.77 2.89 -2.23
N ILE A 84 -11.79 2.94 -3.09
CA ILE A 84 -12.45 1.73 -3.59
C ILE A 84 -11.49 0.78 -4.33
N ALA A 85 -10.42 1.29 -4.96
CA ALA A 85 -9.44 0.44 -5.62
C ALA A 85 -8.61 -0.36 -4.60
N GLU A 86 -8.24 0.25 -3.47
CA GLU A 86 -7.59 -0.42 -2.34
C GLU A 86 -8.56 -1.40 -1.66
N MET A 87 -9.80 -0.98 -1.47
CA MET A 87 -10.86 -1.79 -0.84
C MET A 87 -11.13 -3.09 -1.60
N VAL A 88 -11.37 -3.01 -2.91
CA VAL A 88 -11.68 -4.20 -3.73
C VAL A 88 -10.54 -5.19 -3.68
N ALA A 89 -9.31 -4.74 -3.94
CA ALA A 89 -8.15 -5.62 -3.90
C ALA A 89 -7.93 -6.26 -2.51
N THR A 90 -8.15 -5.51 -1.43
CA THR A 90 -8.01 -6.03 -0.07
C THR A 90 -9.07 -7.08 0.25
N VAL A 91 -10.33 -6.81 -0.09
CA VAL A 91 -11.44 -7.76 0.14
C VAL A 91 -11.22 -9.04 -0.66
N ASP A 92 -10.79 -8.95 -1.90
CA ASP A 92 -10.50 -10.13 -2.73
C ASP A 92 -9.36 -10.97 -2.13
N MET A 93 -8.29 -10.34 -1.60
CA MET A 93 -7.22 -11.07 -0.91
C MET A 93 -7.69 -11.72 0.39
N ILE A 94 -8.60 -11.07 1.13
CA ILE A 94 -9.23 -11.64 2.33
C ILE A 94 -10.06 -12.88 1.96
N GLU A 95 -10.90 -12.80 0.94
CA GLU A 95 -11.75 -13.93 0.53
C GLU A 95 -10.93 -15.10 -0.02
N ILE A 96 -9.83 -14.82 -0.75
CA ILE A 96 -8.89 -15.86 -1.18
C ILE A 96 -8.17 -16.49 0.04
N ALA A 97 -7.80 -15.67 1.03
CA ALA A 97 -7.21 -16.18 2.28
C ALA A 97 -8.19 -17.10 3.03
N LYS A 98 -9.46 -16.71 3.13
CA LYS A 98 -10.53 -17.55 3.72
C LYS A 98 -10.67 -18.88 2.99
N ALA A 99 -10.72 -18.85 1.66
CA ALA A 99 -10.88 -20.04 0.82
C ALA A 99 -9.68 -21.00 0.89
N THR A 100 -8.46 -20.47 1.00
CA THR A 100 -7.22 -21.28 1.02
C THR A 100 -6.77 -21.67 2.42
N GLY A 101 -7.16 -20.90 3.43
CA GLY A 101 -6.62 -20.99 4.80
C GLY A 101 -5.17 -20.51 4.91
N CYS A 102 -4.70 -19.70 3.95
CA CYS A 102 -3.37 -19.11 3.97
C CYS A 102 -3.31 -17.93 4.94
N LYS A 103 -2.20 -17.80 5.65
CA LYS A 103 -1.89 -16.61 6.43
C LYS A 103 -1.59 -15.44 5.50
N VAL A 104 -2.25 -14.31 5.70
CA VAL A 104 -2.09 -13.14 4.83
C VAL A 104 -1.65 -11.92 5.63
N HIS A 105 -0.90 -11.05 4.97
CA HIS A 105 -0.54 -9.72 5.45
C HIS A 105 -0.89 -8.66 4.42
N ILE A 106 -1.70 -7.68 4.82
CA ILE A 106 -2.03 -6.53 4.00
C ILE A 106 -1.04 -5.41 4.33
N CYS A 107 -0.24 -5.03 3.34
CA CYS A 107 0.80 -4.03 3.51
C CYS A 107 0.22 -2.62 3.44
N HIS A 108 0.85 -1.67 4.15
CA HIS A 108 0.70 -0.22 3.99
C HIS A 108 -0.75 0.27 3.75
N VAL A 109 -1.69 -0.15 4.58
CA VAL A 109 -3.11 0.26 4.51
C VAL A 109 -3.24 1.76 4.69
N SER A 110 -3.90 2.43 3.74
CA SER A 110 -4.02 3.89 3.72
C SER A 110 -5.38 4.42 4.19
N SER A 111 -6.41 3.59 4.20
CA SER A 111 -7.79 4.01 4.50
C SER A 111 -8.38 3.31 5.72
N PRO A 112 -9.09 4.03 6.61
CA PRO A 112 -9.81 3.43 7.74
C PRO A 112 -10.94 2.49 7.31
N ASP A 113 -11.56 2.71 6.15
CA ASP A 113 -12.62 1.85 5.64
C ASP A 113 -12.07 0.49 5.19
N VAL A 114 -10.83 0.46 4.66
CA VAL A 114 -10.10 -0.77 4.36
C VAL A 114 -9.67 -1.48 5.65
N ALA A 115 -9.15 -0.74 6.63
CA ALA A 115 -8.79 -1.28 7.94
C ALA A 115 -9.98 -1.95 8.64
N GLN A 116 -11.19 -1.40 8.48
CA GLN A 116 -12.42 -2.00 9.01
C GLN A 116 -12.68 -3.40 8.42
N LYS A 117 -12.47 -3.61 7.12
CA LYS A 117 -12.63 -4.92 6.48
C LYS A 117 -11.60 -5.95 6.98
N ILE A 118 -10.39 -5.50 7.22
CA ILE A 118 -9.34 -6.33 7.82
C ILE A 118 -9.73 -6.74 9.24
N LYS A 119 -10.16 -5.79 10.06
CA LYS A 119 -10.62 -6.03 11.43
C LYS A 119 -11.78 -7.03 11.49
N GLU A 120 -12.77 -6.89 10.60
CA GLU A 120 -13.88 -7.84 10.49
C GLU A 120 -13.39 -9.27 10.25
N ALA A 121 -12.47 -9.46 9.31
CA ALA A 121 -11.90 -10.78 9.02
C ALA A 121 -11.04 -11.34 10.19
N GLN A 122 -10.32 -10.49 10.91
CA GLN A 122 -9.60 -10.87 12.14
C GLN A 122 -10.55 -11.34 13.23
N GLN A 123 -11.69 -10.64 13.43
CA GLN A 123 -12.73 -11.01 14.39
C GLN A 123 -13.44 -12.33 14.04
N GLU A 124 -13.52 -12.66 12.75
CA GLU A 124 -13.99 -13.96 12.26
C GLU A 124 -12.98 -15.09 12.53
N GLY A 125 -11.76 -14.78 13.01
CA GLY A 125 -10.73 -15.76 13.39
C GLY A 125 -9.76 -16.14 12.26
N TYR A 126 -9.74 -15.42 11.17
CA TYR A 126 -8.77 -15.64 10.10
C TYR A 126 -7.39 -15.04 10.43
N ASP A 127 -6.31 -15.74 10.05
CA ASP A 127 -4.93 -15.28 10.27
C ASP A 127 -4.55 -14.20 9.23
N ILE A 128 -5.13 -13.03 9.43
CA ILE A 128 -4.89 -11.85 8.60
C ILE A 128 -4.25 -10.78 9.48
N THR A 129 -3.06 -10.35 9.12
CA THR A 129 -2.38 -9.21 9.72
C THR A 129 -2.32 -8.05 8.75
N ALA A 130 -2.13 -6.86 9.26
CA ALA A 130 -1.95 -5.68 8.42
C ALA A 130 -0.99 -4.69 9.07
N GLU A 131 -0.45 -3.81 8.25
CA GLU A 131 0.34 -2.66 8.69
C GLU A 131 -0.16 -1.39 8.02
N THR A 132 0.04 -0.27 8.69
CA THR A 132 -0.04 1.05 8.07
C THR A 132 1.33 1.71 8.08
N CYS A 133 1.44 2.94 7.58
CA CYS A 133 2.71 3.63 7.53
C CYS A 133 2.66 4.97 8.26
N SER A 134 3.82 5.41 8.76
CA SER A 134 3.94 6.71 9.44
C SER A 134 3.44 7.88 8.58
N HIS A 135 3.62 7.81 7.26
CA HIS A 135 3.14 8.84 6.35
C HIS A 135 1.60 8.85 6.22
N TYR A 136 0.90 7.71 6.28
CA TYR A 136 -0.58 7.67 6.31
C TYR A 136 -1.17 8.14 7.63
N LEU A 137 -0.37 8.17 8.68
CA LEU A 137 -0.78 8.61 10.01
C LEU A 137 -0.44 10.09 10.29
N SER A 138 0.17 10.80 9.34
CA SER A 138 0.69 12.15 9.56
C SER A 138 0.57 13.11 8.39
N LEU A 139 0.54 12.61 7.16
CA LEU A 139 0.47 13.41 5.94
C LEU A 139 -0.88 13.22 5.26
N THR A 140 -1.27 14.20 4.45
CA THR A 140 -2.57 14.26 3.78
C THR A 140 -2.46 14.43 2.26
N ASP A 141 -3.56 14.25 1.57
CA ASP A 141 -3.74 14.59 0.16
C ASP A 141 -3.34 16.05 -0.15
N LYS A 142 -3.59 16.98 0.80
CA LYS A 142 -3.19 18.38 0.66
C LYS A 142 -1.67 18.55 0.63
N ASP A 143 -0.93 17.70 1.34
CA ASP A 143 0.53 17.72 1.30
C ASP A 143 1.06 17.32 -0.07
N VAL A 144 0.42 16.35 -0.75
CA VAL A 144 0.74 15.99 -2.14
C VAL A 144 0.53 17.17 -3.06
N ILE A 145 -0.61 17.86 -2.94
CA ILE A 145 -0.96 19.01 -3.79
C ILE A 145 0.00 20.17 -3.55
N ALA A 146 0.35 20.45 -2.29
CA ALA A 146 1.19 21.59 -1.92
C ALA A 146 2.68 21.37 -2.21
N ASN A 147 3.19 20.14 -2.01
CA ASN A 147 4.61 19.84 -2.02
C ASN A 147 5.05 18.88 -3.15
N GLY A 148 4.08 18.32 -3.86
CA GLY A 148 4.31 17.55 -5.08
C GLY A 148 5.07 16.25 -4.87
N PRO A 149 6.16 16.03 -5.62
CA PRO A 149 6.78 14.72 -5.78
C PRO A 149 7.26 14.08 -4.48
N MET A 150 7.64 14.87 -3.48
CA MET A 150 8.12 14.36 -2.18
C MET A 150 7.13 13.46 -1.49
N PHE A 151 5.84 13.71 -1.67
CA PHE A 151 4.75 13.04 -0.97
C PHE A 151 3.94 12.09 -1.86
N LYS A 152 4.38 11.84 -3.10
CA LYS A 152 3.77 10.83 -3.95
C LYS A 152 4.10 9.43 -3.46
N CYS A 153 3.07 8.64 -3.14
CA CYS A 153 3.16 7.21 -2.80
C CYS A 153 1.93 6.46 -3.34
N ALA A 154 1.97 5.15 -3.29
CA ALA A 154 0.90 4.26 -3.73
C ALA A 154 0.70 3.12 -2.71
N PRO A 155 -0.49 3.00 -2.09
CA PRO A 155 -1.67 3.88 -2.19
C PRO A 155 -1.36 5.35 -1.88
N PRO A 156 -2.15 6.32 -2.40
CA PRO A 156 -1.88 7.73 -2.14
C PRO A 156 -2.27 8.15 -0.72
N LEU A 157 -1.72 9.29 -0.28
CA LEU A 157 -2.14 9.95 0.95
C LEU A 157 -3.63 10.33 0.87
N ARG A 158 -4.30 10.26 2.02
CA ARG A 158 -5.74 10.48 2.14
C ARG A 158 -6.07 11.80 2.83
N SER A 159 -7.36 12.09 3.00
CA SER A 159 -7.83 13.29 3.70
C SER A 159 -7.45 13.29 5.18
N GLN A 160 -7.42 14.47 5.81
CA GLN A 160 -7.19 14.59 7.25
C GLN A 160 -8.18 13.77 8.08
N GLU A 161 -9.45 13.73 7.67
CA GLU A 161 -10.47 12.93 8.35
C GLU A 161 -10.12 11.42 8.34
N GLU A 162 -9.64 10.92 7.21
CA GLU A 162 -9.22 9.51 7.10
C GLU A 162 -7.97 9.23 7.93
N VAL A 163 -6.99 10.17 7.95
CA VAL A 163 -5.82 10.08 8.83
C VAL A 163 -6.23 9.99 10.30
N ASP A 164 -7.14 10.84 10.75
CA ASP A 164 -7.58 10.84 12.15
C ASP A 164 -8.36 9.57 12.52
N ARG A 165 -9.18 9.04 11.62
CA ARG A 165 -9.89 7.77 11.79
C ARG A 165 -8.97 6.55 11.75
N LEU A 166 -7.87 6.60 11.00
CA LEU A 166 -6.94 5.48 10.85
C LEU A 166 -6.21 5.18 12.17
N TRP A 167 -5.96 6.18 13.01
CA TRP A 167 -5.35 6.01 14.33
C TRP A 167 -6.12 5.07 15.26
N ALA A 168 -7.45 5.01 15.16
CA ALA A 168 -8.26 4.09 15.95
C ALA A 168 -7.90 2.62 15.72
N TYR A 169 -7.42 2.25 14.52
CA TYR A 169 -6.99 0.89 14.18
C TYR A 169 -5.53 0.60 14.59
N VAL A 170 -4.76 1.62 14.90
CA VAL A 170 -3.47 1.49 15.60
C VAL A 170 -3.72 1.20 17.07
N GLU A 171 -4.60 1.99 17.70
CA GLU A 171 -4.94 1.90 19.12
C GLU A 171 -5.57 0.55 19.51
N ASP A 172 -6.45 0.04 18.67
CA ASP A 172 -7.18 -1.21 18.95
C ASP A 172 -6.42 -2.50 18.56
N GLY A 173 -5.22 -2.36 17.97
CA GLY A 173 -4.37 -3.48 17.59
C GLY A 173 -4.76 -4.18 16.30
N THR A 174 -5.64 -3.60 15.49
CA THR A 174 -5.97 -4.11 14.13
C THR A 174 -4.71 -4.15 13.27
N PHE A 175 -3.86 -3.12 13.34
CA PHE A 175 -2.55 -3.12 12.73
C PHE A 175 -1.52 -3.79 13.64
N SER A 176 -0.76 -4.73 13.09
CA SER A 176 0.34 -5.40 13.77
C SER A 176 1.61 -4.56 13.88
N GLY A 177 1.66 -3.42 13.18
CA GLY A 177 2.78 -2.50 13.21
C GLY A 177 2.59 -1.27 12.33
N ILE A 178 3.51 -0.32 12.51
CA ILE A 178 3.67 0.86 11.67
C ILE A 178 4.96 0.69 10.87
N ALA A 179 4.85 0.57 9.55
CA ALA A 179 5.97 0.38 8.66
C ALA A 179 6.49 1.70 8.08
N SER A 180 7.67 1.67 7.50
CA SER A 180 8.22 2.82 6.77
C SER A 180 7.79 2.85 5.31
N ASP A 181 7.52 1.69 4.73
CA ASP A 181 7.40 1.49 3.28
C ASP A 181 8.46 2.30 2.51
N HIS A 182 9.72 2.17 2.99
CA HIS A 182 10.84 2.94 2.48
C HIS A 182 11.08 2.65 1.00
N SER A 183 10.75 3.60 0.15
CA SER A 183 10.87 3.47 -1.30
C SER A 183 11.67 4.65 -1.87
N PRO A 184 13.00 4.63 -1.71
CA PRO A 184 13.88 5.67 -2.21
C PRO A 184 14.07 5.54 -3.72
N CYS A 185 14.36 6.66 -4.35
CA CYS A 185 14.80 6.70 -5.74
C CYS A 185 15.89 7.79 -5.90
N SER A 186 16.48 7.87 -7.08
CA SER A 186 17.39 8.98 -7.38
C SER A 186 16.65 10.32 -7.38
N TYR A 187 17.38 11.39 -7.15
CA TYR A 187 16.78 12.73 -7.17
C TYR A 187 16.13 13.03 -8.53
N ASP A 188 16.74 12.62 -9.61
CA ASP A 188 16.26 12.84 -10.97
C ASP A 188 14.92 12.12 -11.25
N GLU A 189 14.76 10.91 -10.74
CA GLU A 189 13.50 10.15 -10.86
C GLU A 189 12.36 10.78 -10.06
N LYS A 190 12.71 11.43 -8.93
CA LYS A 190 11.73 12.07 -8.05
C LYS A 190 11.33 13.46 -8.54
N PHE A 191 12.30 14.27 -8.92
CA PHE A 191 12.08 15.69 -9.17
C PHE A 191 12.08 16.08 -10.64
N LYS A 192 12.77 15.33 -11.50
CA LYS A 192 12.87 15.64 -12.95
C LYS A 192 13.23 17.11 -13.29
N GLU A 193 13.39 17.96 -12.27
CA GLU A 193 13.67 19.39 -12.38
C GLU A 193 15.16 19.68 -12.54
N ILE A 194 16.05 18.75 -12.17
CA ILE A 194 17.53 18.95 -12.24
C ILE A 194 18.00 19.18 -13.67
N LEU A 195 17.27 18.65 -14.65
CA LEU A 195 17.58 18.82 -16.07
C LEU A 195 16.92 20.08 -16.69
N GLY A 196 16.31 20.96 -15.85
CA GLY A 196 15.63 22.16 -16.30
C GLY A 196 14.25 21.90 -16.94
N SER A 197 13.70 20.70 -16.81
CA SER A 197 12.37 20.37 -17.27
C SER A 197 11.38 20.40 -16.12
N LYS A 198 10.30 21.12 -16.32
CA LYS A 198 9.13 21.12 -15.42
C LYS A 198 8.48 19.72 -15.45
N ILE A 199 7.98 19.24 -14.31
CA ILE A 199 7.14 18.04 -14.28
C ILE A 199 5.86 18.33 -15.05
N GLU A 200 5.75 17.79 -16.26
CA GLU A 200 4.58 17.97 -17.14
C GLU A 200 3.52 16.89 -16.88
N ASN A 201 3.96 15.72 -16.39
CA ASN A 201 3.11 14.57 -16.13
C ASN A 201 3.49 13.92 -14.81
N VAL A 202 2.67 14.13 -13.78
CA VAL A 202 2.92 13.61 -12.43
C VAL A 202 2.86 12.08 -12.35
N PHE A 203 2.24 11.41 -13.34
CA PHE A 203 2.20 9.94 -13.40
C PHE A 203 3.57 9.32 -13.66
N ASP A 204 4.49 10.04 -14.30
CA ASP A 204 5.84 9.58 -14.61
C ASP A 204 6.85 9.79 -13.45
N VAL A 205 6.41 10.42 -12.37
CA VAL A 205 7.23 10.64 -11.18
C VAL A 205 7.25 9.37 -10.32
N TRP A 206 8.40 9.02 -9.76
CA TRP A 206 8.51 7.89 -8.84
C TRP A 206 7.54 8.02 -7.65
N GLY A 207 6.76 6.96 -7.40
CA GLY A 207 5.85 6.86 -6.26
C GLY A 207 6.51 6.12 -5.10
N GLY A 208 6.93 6.82 -4.08
CA GLY A 208 7.53 6.26 -2.88
C GLY A 208 8.08 7.35 -1.97
N ILE A 209 8.03 7.13 -0.66
CA ILE A 209 8.53 8.04 0.38
C ILE A 209 9.72 7.39 1.09
N SER A 210 10.78 8.17 1.36
CA SER A 210 11.96 7.71 2.10
C SER A 210 11.68 7.80 3.62
N GLY A 211 11.02 6.78 4.18
CA GLY A 211 10.47 6.81 5.55
C GLY A 211 11.36 6.25 6.67
N ILE A 212 12.49 5.56 6.38
CA ILE A 212 13.27 4.89 7.44
C ILE A 212 13.80 5.87 8.49
N GLN A 213 14.37 7.00 8.08
CA GLN A 213 14.99 7.93 9.01
C GLN A 213 13.97 8.63 9.93
N SER A 214 12.80 8.98 9.40
CA SER A 214 11.80 9.79 10.11
C SER A 214 10.62 9.00 10.66
N GLY A 215 10.42 7.77 10.19
CA GLY A 215 9.22 7.00 10.48
C GLY A 215 8.94 6.79 11.96
N PHE A 216 9.99 6.42 12.73
CA PHE A 216 9.84 6.24 14.18
C PHE A 216 9.53 7.57 14.89
N GLN A 217 10.27 8.65 14.58
CA GLN A 217 10.05 9.96 15.22
C GLN A 217 8.64 10.50 14.92
N VAL A 218 8.16 10.32 13.69
CA VAL A 218 6.81 10.72 13.28
C VAL A 218 5.78 9.90 14.03
N ALA A 219 5.88 8.58 14.02
CA ALA A 219 4.94 7.69 14.71
C ALA A 219 4.90 7.96 16.21
N PHE A 220 6.06 8.16 16.86
CA PHE A 220 6.14 8.50 18.28
C PHE A 220 5.51 9.85 18.59
N ASN A 221 5.83 10.89 17.82
CA ASN A 221 5.28 12.22 18.06
C ASN A 221 3.77 12.28 17.83
N GLU A 222 3.30 11.74 16.71
CA GLU A 222 1.87 11.76 16.36
C GLU A 222 1.04 10.82 17.27
N GLY A 223 1.57 9.65 17.60
CA GLY A 223 0.92 8.68 18.49
C GLY A 223 1.10 9.05 19.96
N CYS A 224 2.29 8.84 20.51
CA CYS A 224 2.50 8.95 21.96
C CYS A 224 2.37 10.38 22.47
N THR A 225 2.97 11.38 21.78
CA THR A 225 2.99 12.75 22.29
C THR A 225 1.66 13.47 22.08
N LYS A 226 1.04 13.33 20.92
CA LYS A 226 -0.18 14.09 20.59
C LYS A 226 -1.48 13.34 20.92
N ARG A 227 -1.50 12.01 20.82
CA ARG A 227 -2.70 11.20 21.01
C ARG A 227 -2.68 10.33 22.25
N GLY A 228 -1.52 10.09 22.86
CA GLY A 228 -1.40 9.25 24.04
C GLY A 228 -1.50 7.73 23.77
N VAL A 229 -1.16 7.32 22.56
CA VAL A 229 -1.22 5.92 22.09
C VAL A 229 0.14 5.24 22.24
#